data_b6c61c7f72817964736e60054af74ff5
#
_entry.id   b6c61c7f72817964736e60054af74ff5
#
_cell.length_a   1.000
_cell.length_b   1.000
_cell.length_c   1.000
_cell.angle_alpha   90.00
_cell.angle_beta   90.00
_cell.angle_gamma   90.00
#
_symmetry.space_group_name_H-M   'P 1'
#
loop_
_entity.id
_entity.type
_entity.pdbx_description
1 polymer ?
#
loop_
_entity_poly.entity_id
_entity_poly.type
_entity_poly.pdbx_seq_one_letter_code
_entity_poly.pdbx_strand_id
1 'polypeptide(L)'
;MSDLTIQPNAHVTLDYELRDEGGDLLDDSAGEGAEPIRYVHGYGMLVPGLEAALAGLQVGDEREVVVPADAGYGEYDDGLVLEVDREQLPDPRGVEVGDEFVAESPDGDEIAMSVVEVHDDRVVVDANHPLAGMTLRYMVKVLDVRPATELEIERAAADFDDAHEHAHGPDCDHKHEPVRVGRGFN
;
A
#
# COMPACT_ATOMS: atom_id res chain seq x y z
N MET A 1 -29.08 4.40 -22.40
CA MET A 1 -27.87 3.85 -21.80
C MET A 1 -27.39 4.92 -20.84
N SER A 2 -27.33 4.62 -19.57
CA SER A 2 -26.90 5.60 -18.58
C SER A 2 -25.40 5.74 -18.69
N ASP A 3 -24.92 6.86 -19.21
CA ASP A 3 -23.52 7.23 -19.21
C ASP A 3 -23.10 7.55 -17.75
N LEU A 4 -23.01 6.51 -16.92
CA LEU A 4 -22.53 6.65 -15.55
C LEU A 4 -21.04 6.88 -15.59
N THR A 5 -20.62 8.03 -15.09
CA THR A 5 -19.22 8.38 -14.90
C THR A 5 -18.77 8.03 -13.49
N ILE A 6 -17.48 7.80 -13.30
CA ILE A 6 -16.87 7.66 -11.99
C ILE A 6 -17.01 8.98 -11.23
N GLN A 7 -17.74 8.95 -10.14
CA GLN A 7 -18.02 10.08 -9.24
C GLN A 7 -18.09 9.58 -7.80
N PRO A 8 -18.06 10.45 -6.80
CA PRO A 8 -18.22 10.04 -5.39
C PRO A 8 -19.45 9.14 -5.19
N ASN A 9 -19.29 8.09 -4.40
CA ASN A 9 -20.28 7.02 -4.16
C ASN A 9 -20.58 6.14 -5.39
N ALA A 10 -19.73 6.13 -6.40
CA ALA A 10 -19.80 5.12 -7.45
C ALA A 10 -19.01 3.87 -7.04
N HIS A 11 -19.62 2.69 -7.19
CA HIS A 11 -18.90 1.42 -7.18
C HIS A 11 -18.32 1.19 -8.55
N VAL A 12 -17.01 0.98 -8.60
CA VAL A 12 -16.23 0.87 -9.84
C VAL A 12 -15.52 -0.47 -9.89
N THR A 13 -15.48 -1.07 -11.04
CA THR A 13 -14.66 -2.25 -11.34
C THR A 13 -13.67 -1.90 -12.44
N LEU A 14 -12.39 -2.14 -12.19
CA LEU A 14 -11.28 -1.84 -13.10
C LEU A 14 -10.43 -3.08 -13.39
N ASP A 15 -10.07 -3.27 -14.64
CA ASP A 15 -8.84 -3.98 -14.98
C ASP A 15 -7.65 -3.03 -14.87
N TYR A 16 -6.49 -3.54 -14.48
CA TYR A 16 -5.28 -2.75 -14.37
C TYR A 16 -4.02 -3.55 -14.69
N GLU A 17 -2.99 -2.85 -15.12
CA GLU A 17 -1.60 -3.26 -15.11
C GLU A 17 -0.80 -2.19 -14.34
N LEU A 18 0.01 -2.61 -13.41
CA LEU A 18 0.92 -1.76 -12.65
C LEU A 18 2.35 -2.01 -13.10
N ARG A 19 3.03 -0.95 -13.51
CA ARG A 19 4.43 -0.98 -13.94
C ARG A 19 5.24 0.05 -13.18
N ASP A 20 6.52 -0.23 -13.06
CA ASP A 20 7.49 0.75 -12.56
C ASP A 20 7.90 1.77 -13.64
N GLU A 21 8.76 2.70 -13.28
CA GLU A 21 9.32 3.71 -14.20
C GLU A 21 10.14 3.07 -15.34
N GLY A 22 10.75 1.90 -15.10
CA GLY A 22 11.49 1.12 -16.10
C GLY A 22 10.59 0.40 -17.10
N GLY A 23 9.31 0.26 -16.79
CA GLY A 23 8.31 -0.45 -17.58
C GLY A 23 8.17 -1.91 -17.21
N ASP A 24 8.82 -2.36 -16.12
CA ASP A 24 8.67 -3.70 -15.61
C ASP A 24 7.30 -3.88 -14.95
N LEU A 25 6.64 -5.01 -15.24
CA LEU A 25 5.34 -5.33 -14.69
C LEU A 25 5.50 -5.71 -13.22
N LEU A 26 4.82 -4.98 -12.34
CA LEU A 26 4.80 -5.22 -10.90
C LEU A 26 3.58 -6.04 -10.48
N ASP A 27 2.42 -5.71 -11.06
CA ASP A 27 1.15 -6.37 -10.75
C ASP A 27 0.14 -6.16 -11.89
N ASP A 28 -0.86 -7.05 -12.03
CA ASP A 28 -1.93 -6.93 -13.00
C ASP A 28 -3.19 -7.71 -12.58
N SER A 29 -4.33 -7.32 -13.13
CA SER A 29 -5.61 -8.01 -12.92
C SER A 29 -5.85 -9.18 -13.88
N ALA A 30 -4.98 -9.40 -14.86
CA ALA A 30 -5.10 -10.44 -15.88
C ALA A 30 -4.27 -11.69 -15.55
N GLY A 31 -3.42 -11.64 -14.52
CA GLY A 31 -2.60 -12.74 -14.04
C GLY A 31 -3.43 -13.94 -13.56
N GLU A 32 -2.80 -15.10 -13.50
CA GLU A 32 -3.45 -16.34 -13.05
C GLU A 32 -3.82 -16.25 -11.55
N GLY A 33 -5.11 -16.10 -11.25
CA GLY A 33 -5.62 -15.90 -9.89
C GLY A 33 -5.80 -14.44 -9.48
N ALA A 34 -5.43 -13.50 -10.34
CA ALA A 34 -5.68 -12.08 -10.11
C ALA A 34 -7.17 -11.73 -10.37
N GLU A 35 -7.62 -10.68 -9.72
CA GLU A 35 -8.99 -10.17 -9.88
C GLU A 35 -9.00 -8.68 -10.19
N PRO A 36 -9.98 -8.20 -10.95
CA PRO A 36 -10.20 -6.77 -11.14
C PRO A 36 -10.36 -6.04 -9.82
N ILE A 37 -9.83 -4.82 -9.74
CA ILE A 37 -10.04 -3.95 -8.57
C ILE A 37 -11.51 -3.56 -8.49
N ARG A 38 -12.09 -3.70 -7.30
CA ARG A 38 -13.43 -3.22 -6.96
C ARG A 38 -13.34 -2.25 -5.81
N TYR A 39 -13.85 -1.03 -6.01
CA TYR A 39 -13.77 0.00 -4.98
C TYR A 39 -14.95 0.96 -5.05
N VAL A 40 -15.18 1.72 -3.98
CA VAL A 40 -16.13 2.83 -3.93
C VAL A 40 -15.34 4.14 -4.05
N HIS A 41 -15.63 4.91 -5.08
CA HIS A 41 -14.91 6.15 -5.37
C HIS A 41 -15.21 7.25 -4.34
N GLY A 42 -14.16 7.95 -3.87
CA GLY A 42 -14.25 9.05 -2.92
C GLY A 42 -13.92 8.69 -1.46
N TYR A 43 -13.43 7.46 -1.23
CA TYR A 43 -13.11 6.95 0.11
C TYR A 43 -11.64 6.53 0.28
N GLY A 44 -10.74 6.99 -0.58
CA GLY A 44 -9.30 6.71 -0.46
C GLY A 44 -8.93 5.23 -0.52
N MET A 45 -9.77 4.40 -1.13
CA MET A 45 -9.50 2.95 -1.30
C MET A 45 -8.39 2.66 -2.32
N LEU A 46 -8.00 3.66 -3.11
CA LEU A 46 -6.87 3.63 -4.04
C LEU A 46 -5.87 4.72 -3.67
N VAL A 47 -4.63 4.58 -4.16
CA VAL A 47 -3.64 5.65 -3.99
C VAL A 47 -4.18 6.98 -4.56
N PRO A 48 -3.96 8.11 -3.87
CA PRO A 48 -4.62 9.38 -4.19
C PRO A 48 -4.46 9.83 -5.64
N GLY A 49 -3.27 9.65 -6.21
CA GLY A 49 -2.99 10.01 -7.60
C GLY A 49 -3.79 9.19 -8.62
N LEU A 50 -4.00 7.91 -8.35
CA LEU A 50 -4.82 7.05 -9.20
C LEU A 50 -6.30 7.39 -9.05
N GLU A 51 -6.81 7.49 -7.83
CA GLU A 51 -8.23 7.78 -7.58
C GLU A 51 -8.66 9.10 -8.23
N ALA A 52 -7.86 10.16 -8.09
CA ALA A 52 -8.14 11.45 -8.71
C ALA A 52 -8.17 11.40 -10.25
N ALA A 53 -7.30 10.59 -10.86
CA ALA A 53 -7.22 10.46 -12.32
C ALA A 53 -8.38 9.66 -12.91
N LEU A 54 -9.03 8.81 -12.13
CA LEU A 54 -10.17 7.98 -12.56
C LEU A 54 -11.49 8.75 -12.59
N ALA A 55 -11.59 9.86 -11.86
CA ALA A 55 -12.81 10.67 -11.82
C ALA A 55 -13.28 11.09 -13.23
N GLY A 56 -14.55 10.91 -13.51
CA GLY A 56 -15.18 11.28 -14.78
C GLY A 56 -15.06 10.26 -15.92
N LEU A 57 -14.31 9.16 -15.74
CA LEU A 57 -14.25 8.08 -16.72
C LEU A 57 -15.56 7.28 -16.78
N GLN A 58 -15.78 6.62 -17.89
CA GLN A 58 -16.97 5.81 -18.20
C GLN A 58 -16.58 4.36 -18.45
N VAL A 59 -17.56 3.47 -18.42
CA VAL A 59 -17.36 2.06 -18.81
C VAL A 59 -16.77 1.97 -20.21
N GLY A 60 -15.68 1.23 -20.34
CA GLY A 60 -14.93 1.03 -21.58
C GLY A 60 -13.79 2.01 -21.80
N ASP A 61 -13.69 3.07 -20.97
CA ASP A 61 -12.55 3.97 -21.06
C ASP A 61 -11.27 3.27 -20.58
N GLU A 62 -10.18 3.56 -21.28
CA GLU A 62 -8.83 3.13 -20.94
C GLU A 62 -7.97 4.37 -20.69
N ARG A 63 -7.15 4.33 -19.64
CA ARG A 63 -6.27 5.43 -19.28
C ARG A 63 -4.94 4.95 -18.73
N GLU A 64 -3.87 5.59 -19.17
CA GLU A 64 -2.57 5.52 -18.49
C GLU A 64 -2.51 6.62 -17.42
N VAL A 65 -2.18 6.25 -16.20
CA VAL A 65 -2.02 7.16 -15.07
C VAL A 65 -0.63 7.00 -14.51
N VAL A 66 0.15 8.07 -14.52
CA VAL A 66 1.46 8.13 -13.86
C VAL A 66 1.27 8.70 -12.46
N VAL A 67 1.62 7.92 -11.46
CA VAL A 67 1.48 8.27 -10.04
C VAL A 67 2.88 8.43 -9.46
N PRO A 68 3.31 9.65 -9.13
CA PRO A 68 4.58 9.88 -8.46
C PRO A 68 4.52 9.34 -7.02
N ALA A 69 5.68 9.14 -6.39
CA ALA A 69 5.79 8.53 -5.07
C ALA A 69 4.91 9.24 -4.02
N ASP A 70 4.92 10.56 -3.98
CA ASP A 70 4.15 11.38 -3.04
C ASP A 70 2.62 11.26 -3.19
N ALA A 71 2.15 10.90 -4.37
CA ALA A 71 0.72 10.64 -4.66
C ALA A 71 0.40 9.12 -4.74
N GLY A 72 1.39 8.27 -4.50
CA GLY A 72 1.31 6.83 -4.49
C GLY A 72 1.48 6.24 -3.08
N TYR A 73 2.54 5.46 -2.91
CA TYR A 73 2.89 4.79 -1.64
C TYR A 73 3.84 5.59 -0.76
N GLY A 74 4.03 6.87 -1.04
CA GLY A 74 4.89 7.76 -0.29
C GLY A 74 6.33 7.77 -0.79
N GLU A 75 7.07 8.76 -0.34
CA GLU A 75 8.51 8.87 -0.56
C GLU A 75 9.24 7.77 0.23
N TYR A 76 10.39 7.34 -0.27
CA TYR A 76 11.27 6.44 0.49
C TYR A 76 11.91 7.23 1.65
N ASP A 77 11.81 6.69 2.87
CA ASP A 77 12.36 7.31 4.08
C ASP A 77 13.54 6.49 4.62
N ASP A 78 14.74 7.04 4.52
CA ASP A 78 15.95 6.42 5.08
C ASP A 78 15.85 6.24 6.61
N GLY A 79 14.97 7.01 7.28
CA GLY A 79 14.71 6.89 8.72
C GLY A 79 13.96 5.61 9.11
N LEU A 80 13.32 4.94 8.15
CA LEU A 80 12.66 3.65 8.32
C LEU A 80 13.60 2.45 8.06
N VAL A 81 14.84 2.71 7.70
CA VAL A 81 15.90 1.69 7.62
C VAL A 81 16.59 1.59 8.99
N LEU A 82 16.40 0.46 9.66
CA LEU A 82 16.80 0.27 11.05
C LEU A 82 17.84 -0.84 11.19
N GLU A 83 18.80 -0.65 12.12
CA GLU A 83 19.68 -1.73 12.57
C GLU A 83 19.04 -2.42 13.80
N VAL A 84 18.84 -3.73 13.70
CA VAL A 84 18.28 -4.58 14.75
C VAL A 84 19.31 -5.63 15.16
N ASP A 85 19.46 -5.86 16.47
CA ASP A 85 20.29 -6.97 16.95
C ASP A 85 19.77 -8.29 16.41
N ARG A 86 20.66 -9.07 15.81
CA ARG A 86 20.31 -10.37 15.21
C ARG A 86 19.65 -11.31 16.20
N GLU A 87 20.02 -11.24 17.48
CA GLU A 87 19.45 -12.08 18.55
C GLU A 87 17.99 -11.74 18.89
N GLN A 88 17.49 -10.58 18.46
CA GLN A 88 16.09 -10.15 18.67
C GLN A 88 15.13 -10.68 17.62
N LEU A 89 15.65 -11.23 16.52
CA LEU A 89 14.83 -11.80 15.46
C LEU A 89 14.26 -13.18 15.85
N PRO A 90 13.11 -13.59 15.30
CA PRO A 90 12.49 -14.88 15.58
C PRO A 90 13.39 -16.08 15.25
N ASP A 91 14.17 -16.00 14.17
CA ASP A 91 15.20 -16.98 13.79
C ASP A 91 16.55 -16.30 13.52
N PRO A 92 17.38 -16.06 14.55
CA PRO A 92 18.64 -15.36 14.40
C PRO A 92 19.65 -16.04 13.48
N ARG A 93 19.51 -17.35 13.26
CA ARG A 93 20.47 -18.15 12.48
C ARG A 93 20.09 -18.38 11.03
N GLY A 94 18.80 -18.35 10.75
CA GLY A 94 18.25 -18.60 9.42
C GLY A 94 17.91 -17.33 8.65
N VAL A 95 18.12 -16.13 9.23
CA VAL A 95 17.78 -14.86 8.56
C VAL A 95 18.67 -14.62 7.33
N GLU A 96 18.02 -14.34 6.22
CA GLU A 96 18.66 -14.03 4.93
C GLU A 96 18.15 -12.69 4.38
N VAL A 97 18.92 -12.09 3.47
CA VAL A 97 18.47 -10.87 2.76
C VAL A 97 17.25 -11.21 1.91
N GLY A 98 16.18 -10.41 2.06
CA GLY A 98 14.89 -10.61 1.41
C GLY A 98 13.84 -11.28 2.30
N ASP A 99 14.23 -11.73 3.52
CA ASP A 99 13.23 -12.20 4.48
C ASP A 99 12.33 -11.06 4.94
N GLU A 100 11.06 -11.37 5.13
CA GLU A 100 10.06 -10.44 5.65
C GLU A 100 9.59 -10.90 7.04
N PHE A 101 9.40 -9.96 7.93
CA PHE A 101 8.81 -10.21 9.24
C PHE A 101 7.98 -9.00 9.70
N VAL A 102 7.10 -9.26 10.65
CA VAL A 102 6.27 -8.23 11.26
C VAL A 102 6.80 -7.93 12.67
N ALA A 103 7.07 -6.66 12.93
CA ALA A 103 7.41 -6.17 14.28
C ALA A 103 6.22 -5.38 14.83
N GLU A 104 6.07 -5.43 16.14
CA GLU A 104 5.06 -4.63 16.86
C GLU A 104 5.72 -3.33 17.34
N SER A 105 5.13 -2.19 16.96
CA SER A 105 5.56 -0.88 17.45
C SER A 105 5.23 -0.72 18.95
N PRO A 106 5.81 0.26 19.66
CA PRO A 106 5.46 0.56 21.06
C PRO A 106 3.97 0.92 21.23
N ASP A 107 3.33 1.40 20.19
CA ASP A 107 1.90 1.79 20.18
C ASP A 107 0.97 0.61 19.85
N GLY A 108 1.53 -0.56 19.51
CA GLY A 108 0.79 -1.79 19.24
C GLY A 108 0.46 -2.03 17.77
N ASP A 109 1.00 -1.21 16.86
CA ASP A 109 0.82 -1.37 15.42
C ASP A 109 1.78 -2.42 14.86
N GLU A 110 1.30 -3.23 13.93
CA GLU A 110 2.12 -4.20 13.20
C GLU A 110 2.83 -3.49 12.03
N ILE A 111 4.16 -3.55 12.04
CA ILE A 111 5.02 -2.98 10.99
C ILE A 111 5.68 -4.11 10.23
N ALA A 112 5.37 -4.26 8.95
CA ALA A 112 6.08 -5.18 8.07
C ALA A 112 7.47 -4.61 7.74
N MET A 113 8.49 -5.44 7.86
CA MET A 113 9.88 -5.09 7.58
C MET A 113 10.52 -6.14 6.70
N SER A 114 11.38 -5.72 5.79
CA SER A 114 12.19 -6.62 4.97
C SER A 114 13.67 -6.51 5.33
N VAL A 115 14.38 -7.64 5.30
CA VAL A 115 15.81 -7.70 5.56
C VAL A 115 16.57 -7.25 4.34
N VAL A 116 17.36 -6.18 4.47
CA VAL A 116 18.17 -5.62 3.37
C VAL A 116 19.66 -5.94 3.50
N GLU A 117 20.18 -6.12 4.73
CA GLU A 117 21.55 -6.57 4.98
C GLU A 117 21.61 -7.47 6.21
N VAL A 118 22.52 -8.46 6.18
CA VAL A 118 22.78 -9.38 7.29
C VAL A 118 24.26 -9.32 7.68
N HIS A 119 24.52 -8.99 8.95
CA HIS A 119 25.85 -8.98 9.56
C HIS A 119 25.96 -10.07 10.65
N ASP A 120 27.12 -10.25 11.23
CA ASP A 120 27.37 -11.29 12.24
C ASP A 120 26.55 -11.05 13.54
N ASP A 121 26.41 -9.80 13.95
CA ASP A 121 25.78 -9.36 15.21
C ASP A 121 24.48 -8.59 15.01
N ARG A 122 24.21 -8.06 13.81
CA ARG A 122 23.07 -7.22 13.49
C ARG A 122 22.49 -7.51 12.12
N VAL A 123 21.29 -7.04 11.91
CA VAL A 123 20.56 -7.10 10.64
C VAL A 123 20.03 -5.70 10.32
N VAL A 124 20.17 -5.27 9.08
CA VAL A 124 19.53 -4.03 8.62
C VAL A 124 18.18 -4.41 8.02
N VAL A 125 17.16 -3.74 8.48
CA VAL A 125 15.77 -3.94 8.05
C VAL A 125 15.20 -2.65 7.50
N ASP A 126 14.36 -2.77 6.50
CA ASP A 126 13.64 -1.67 5.86
C ASP A 126 12.15 -1.81 6.13
N ALA A 127 11.57 -0.82 6.79
CA ALA A 127 10.14 -0.74 7.08
C ALA A 127 9.37 0.14 6.08
N ASN A 128 10.02 0.60 5.01
CA ASN A 128 9.33 1.27 3.92
C ASN A 128 8.38 0.32 3.19
N HIS A 129 7.31 0.86 2.62
CA HIS A 129 6.49 0.09 1.69
C HIS A 129 7.36 -0.36 0.50
N PRO A 130 7.20 -1.58 -0.03
CA PRO A 130 8.01 -2.09 -1.16
C PRO A 130 8.00 -1.20 -2.41
N LEU A 131 6.95 -0.39 -2.59
CA LEU A 131 6.79 0.55 -3.70
C LEU A 131 7.03 2.02 -3.30
N ALA A 132 7.51 2.28 -2.08
CA ALA A 132 7.84 3.64 -1.64
C ALA A 132 8.98 4.24 -2.48
N GLY A 133 8.90 5.53 -2.76
CA GLY A 133 9.88 6.24 -3.60
C GLY A 133 9.76 5.96 -5.09
N MET A 134 8.87 5.05 -5.51
CA MET A 134 8.73 4.68 -6.92
C MET A 134 7.66 5.51 -7.63
N THR A 135 7.98 5.95 -8.85
CA THR A 135 6.96 6.46 -9.77
C THR A 135 6.28 5.26 -10.45
N LEU A 136 4.99 5.16 -10.29
CA LEU A 136 4.19 4.04 -10.78
C LEU A 136 3.39 4.43 -12.01
N ARG A 137 3.22 3.47 -12.94
CA ARG A 137 2.39 3.60 -14.13
C ARG A 137 1.25 2.59 -14.07
N TYR A 138 0.05 3.10 -13.99
CA TYR A 138 -1.16 2.29 -14.08
C TYR A 138 -1.76 2.40 -15.48
N MET A 139 -1.93 1.26 -16.13
CA MET A 139 -2.81 1.14 -17.31
C MET A 139 -4.13 0.61 -16.80
N VAL A 140 -5.17 1.41 -16.84
CA VAL A 140 -6.48 1.04 -16.29
C VAL A 140 -7.52 0.98 -17.40
N LYS A 141 -8.47 0.05 -17.24
CA LYS A 141 -9.66 -0.08 -18.07
C LYS A 141 -10.90 -0.18 -17.19
N VAL A 142 -11.86 0.69 -17.42
CA VAL A 142 -13.11 0.70 -16.65
C VAL A 142 -14.05 -0.39 -17.17
N LEU A 143 -14.32 -1.39 -16.32
CA LEU A 143 -15.20 -2.51 -16.67
C LEU A 143 -16.66 -2.25 -16.29
N ASP A 144 -16.90 -1.64 -15.13
CA ASP A 144 -18.24 -1.36 -14.62
C ASP A 144 -18.25 -0.10 -13.75
N VAL A 145 -19.33 0.67 -13.86
CA VAL A 145 -19.61 1.83 -13.00
C VAL A 145 -21.09 1.81 -12.64
N ARG A 146 -21.39 1.74 -11.37
CA ARG A 146 -22.75 1.79 -10.82
C ARG A 146 -22.82 2.61 -9.54
N PRO A 147 -23.99 3.06 -9.11
CA PRO A 147 -24.14 3.61 -7.76
C PRO A 147 -23.77 2.54 -6.70
N ALA A 148 -22.99 2.93 -5.70
CA ALA A 148 -22.73 2.04 -4.58
C ALA A 148 -23.99 1.92 -3.70
N THR A 149 -24.16 0.77 -3.07
CA THR A 149 -25.21 0.56 -2.07
C THR A 149 -24.84 1.24 -0.75
N GLU A 150 -25.81 1.52 0.10
CA GLU A 150 -25.56 2.10 1.44
C GLU A 150 -24.55 1.27 2.24
N LEU A 151 -24.65 -0.07 2.19
CA LEU A 151 -23.73 -0.97 2.87
C LEU A 151 -22.29 -0.91 2.32
N GLU A 152 -22.12 -0.74 1.00
CA GLU A 152 -20.80 -0.57 0.39
C GLU A 152 -20.17 0.77 0.79
N ILE A 153 -20.98 1.83 0.84
CA ILE A 153 -20.57 3.16 1.30
C ILE A 153 -20.17 3.12 2.79
N GLU A 154 -20.99 2.51 3.64
CA GLU A 154 -20.67 2.37 5.07
C GLU A 154 -19.36 1.62 5.32
N ARG A 155 -19.11 0.54 4.57
CA ARG A 155 -17.84 -0.20 4.66
C ARG A 155 -16.65 0.64 4.20
N ALA A 156 -16.76 1.27 3.03
CA ALA A 156 -15.71 2.12 2.50
C ALA A 156 -15.39 3.30 3.44
N ALA A 157 -16.41 3.89 4.08
CA ALA A 157 -16.24 4.97 5.05
C ALA A 157 -15.56 4.48 6.34
N ALA A 158 -15.89 3.26 6.82
CA ALA A 158 -15.28 2.69 8.00
C ALA A 158 -13.79 2.38 7.75
N ASP A 159 -13.45 1.81 6.59
CA ASP A 159 -12.06 1.54 6.20
C ASP A 159 -11.26 2.85 6.05
N PHE A 160 -11.91 3.93 5.59
CA PHE A 160 -11.29 5.25 5.47
C PHE A 160 -10.99 5.89 6.83
N ASP A 161 -11.92 5.82 7.78
CA ASP A 161 -11.75 6.36 9.13
C ASP A 161 -10.64 5.60 9.88
N ASP A 162 -10.58 4.28 9.75
CA ASP A 162 -9.55 3.43 10.37
C ASP A 162 -8.15 3.77 9.82
N ALA A 163 -8.02 3.93 8.50
CA ALA A 163 -6.76 4.31 7.86
C ALA A 163 -6.26 5.72 8.27
N HIS A 164 -7.16 6.64 8.65
CA HIS A 164 -6.82 8.01 9.05
C HIS A 164 -6.54 8.15 10.56
N GLU A 165 -7.04 7.26 11.40
CA GLU A 165 -6.72 7.25 12.84
C GLU A 165 -5.25 6.89 13.10
N HIS A 166 -4.61 6.15 12.19
CA HIS A 166 -3.20 5.77 12.28
C HIS A 166 -2.23 6.74 11.56
N ALA A 167 -2.74 7.74 10.84
CA ALA A 167 -1.93 8.78 10.22
C ALA A 167 -1.60 9.89 11.23
N HIS A 168 -0.65 9.65 12.13
CA HIS A 168 -0.15 10.66 13.05
C HIS A 168 0.56 11.79 12.30
N GLY A 169 0.14 13.04 12.60
CA GLY A 169 0.70 14.26 12.05
C GLY A 169 2.17 14.49 12.46
N PRO A 170 2.86 15.47 11.83
CA PRO A 170 4.33 15.61 11.82
C PRO A 170 4.94 16.20 13.10
N ASP A 171 4.42 15.91 14.29
CA ASP A 171 4.87 16.52 15.55
C ASP A 171 5.07 15.50 16.68
N CYS A 172 5.80 14.41 16.40
CA CYS A 172 6.26 13.48 17.44
C CYS A 172 7.77 13.51 17.54
N ASP A 173 8.25 14.14 18.62
CA ASP A 173 9.63 14.17 19.08
C ASP A 173 10.08 12.74 19.45
N HIS A 174 10.69 12.04 18.51
CA HIS A 174 11.14 10.66 18.67
C HIS A 174 12.35 10.57 19.59
N LYS A 175 12.11 10.25 20.86
CA LYS A 175 13.13 9.65 21.70
C LYS A 175 13.25 8.19 21.31
N HIS A 176 14.42 7.80 20.83
CA HIS A 176 14.78 6.42 20.53
C HIS A 176 14.57 5.53 21.77
N GLU A 177 13.48 4.79 21.80
CA GLU A 177 13.34 3.63 22.69
C GLU A 177 13.45 2.33 21.86
N PRO A 178 14.08 1.28 22.38
CA PRO A 178 14.35 0.07 21.63
C PRO A 178 13.05 -0.70 21.31
N VAL A 179 12.89 -1.06 20.05
CA VAL A 179 11.80 -1.89 19.54
C VAL A 179 11.82 -3.26 20.22
N ARG A 180 10.71 -3.68 20.80
CA ARG A 180 10.55 -5.03 21.37
C ARG A 180 9.91 -5.94 20.32
N VAL A 181 10.69 -6.88 19.82
CA VAL A 181 10.18 -7.92 18.90
C VAL A 181 9.39 -8.96 19.70
N GLY A 182 8.09 -9.01 19.52
CA GLY A 182 7.19 -9.97 20.14
C GLY A 182 7.29 -11.36 19.51
N ARG A 183 7.26 -12.43 20.32
CA ARG A 183 7.22 -13.82 19.84
C ARG A 183 5.83 -14.11 19.27
N GLY A 184 5.75 -14.34 17.97
CA GLY A 184 4.58 -14.91 17.34
C GLY A 184 4.31 -16.33 17.88
N PHE A 185 3.10 -16.60 18.32
CA PHE A 185 2.65 -17.91 18.75
C PHE A 185 2.37 -18.81 17.57
N ASN A 186 2.81 -20.04 17.72
CA ASN A 186 2.63 -21.28 16.96
C ASN A 186 1.18 -21.55 16.58
#